data_9587c6ba3bcc56a76fdb4529a201e8ee
#
_entry.id   9587c6ba3bcc56a76fdb4529a201e8ee
#
_cell.length_a   1.000
_cell.length_b   1.000
_cell.length_c   1.000
_cell.angle_alpha   90.00
_cell.angle_beta   90.00
_cell.angle_gamma   90.00
#
_symmetry.space_group_name_H-M   'P 1'
#
loop_
_entity.id
_entity.type
_entity.pdbx_description
1 polymer ?
#
loop_
_entity_poly.entity_id
_entity_poly.type
_entity_poly.pdbx_seq_one_letter_code
_entity_poly.pdbx_strand_id
1 'polypeptide(L)'
;GGTLALAIDPLDGSSNIETNASIGSIFSLLPTDGEAPFSQPGRNQLAAGTIVYGPRCQMILTLGRGTLTFTYTPSFGGFVEEARSAPIPEKTSEFAINASNYRHWDEEVRLYVDDCLAGAEGPRGREFNMRWTASLVAELSRILARGGVFLYPADARRPYRDGRLRQLYEANPVAFIVEQAGGAATDGIRHILDTAPATLHQRTPFVFGSAHEVQRIARYLTDPSAIGERSPLFGRRS
;
A
#
# COMPACT_ATOMS: atom_id res chain seq x y z
N GLY A 1 -16.91 0.97 -29.17
CA GLY A 1 -16.13 0.52 -28.01
C GLY A 1 -16.88 0.84 -26.73
N GLY A 2 -16.52 0.17 -25.63
CA GLY A 2 -17.06 0.50 -24.30
C GLY A 2 -16.52 1.85 -23.80
N THR A 3 -17.20 2.43 -22.83
CA THR A 3 -16.80 3.71 -22.20
C THR A 3 -15.88 3.52 -21.00
N LEU A 4 -15.61 2.26 -20.60
CA LEU A 4 -14.81 1.89 -19.45
C LEU A 4 -13.76 0.85 -19.83
N ALA A 5 -12.58 0.96 -19.22
CA ALA A 5 -11.51 -0.03 -19.25
C ALA A 5 -11.37 -0.67 -17.86
N LEU A 6 -11.22 -1.98 -17.82
CA LEU A 6 -10.97 -2.75 -16.60
C LEU A 6 -9.49 -3.13 -16.53
N ALA A 7 -8.80 -2.70 -15.46
CA ALA A 7 -7.50 -3.24 -15.08
C ALA A 7 -7.70 -4.22 -13.94
N ILE A 8 -7.09 -5.40 -14.01
CA ILE A 8 -7.27 -6.47 -13.00
C ILE A 8 -5.97 -7.24 -12.77
N ASP A 9 -5.65 -7.46 -11.51
CA ASP A 9 -4.80 -8.57 -11.04
C ASP A 9 -5.74 -9.66 -10.53
N PRO A 10 -5.91 -10.76 -11.27
CA PRO A 10 -6.86 -11.80 -10.88
C PRO A 10 -6.41 -12.59 -9.65
N LEU A 11 -5.12 -12.58 -9.29
CA LEU A 11 -4.56 -13.43 -8.24
C LEU A 11 -3.36 -12.78 -7.56
N ASP A 12 -3.61 -11.79 -6.70
CA ASP A 12 -2.59 -11.23 -5.78
C ASP A 12 -2.18 -12.26 -4.73
N GLY A 13 -0.88 -12.28 -4.43
CA GLY A 13 -0.32 -13.19 -3.42
C GLY A 13 -0.22 -14.65 -3.89
N SER A 14 -0.04 -14.90 -5.17
CA SER A 14 0.00 -16.26 -5.74
C SER A 14 1.01 -17.20 -5.08
N SER A 15 2.11 -16.68 -4.52
CA SER A 15 3.08 -17.46 -3.72
C SER A 15 2.50 -18.04 -2.42
N ASN A 16 1.35 -17.55 -1.98
CA ASN A 16 0.67 -18.00 -0.77
C ASN A 16 -0.27 -19.20 -1.00
N ILE A 17 -0.53 -19.59 -2.25
CA ILE A 17 -1.45 -20.70 -2.58
C ILE A 17 -1.00 -22.01 -1.94
N GLU A 18 0.26 -22.37 -2.17
CA GLU A 18 0.82 -23.65 -1.68
C GLU A 18 0.87 -23.71 -0.16
N THR A 19 0.95 -22.56 0.51
CA THR A 19 1.01 -22.46 1.97
C THR A 19 -0.36 -22.24 2.60
N ASN A 20 -1.43 -22.20 1.80
CA ASN A 20 -2.80 -21.95 2.25
C ASN A 20 -2.95 -20.64 3.05
N ALA A 21 -2.22 -19.61 2.66
CA ALA A 21 -2.31 -18.27 3.24
C ALA A 21 -3.19 -17.36 2.35
N SER A 22 -3.49 -16.15 2.82
CA SER A 22 -4.41 -15.24 2.14
C SER A 22 -3.93 -14.82 0.76
N ILE A 23 -4.84 -14.90 -0.19
CA ILE A 23 -4.71 -14.45 -1.58
C ILE A 23 -5.90 -13.57 -1.92
N GLY A 24 -5.92 -12.95 -3.10
CA GLY A 24 -7.07 -12.17 -3.53
C GLY A 24 -7.01 -11.68 -4.96
N SER A 25 -7.93 -10.79 -5.29
CA SER A 25 -7.97 -10.12 -6.60
C SER A 25 -8.00 -8.61 -6.39
N ILE A 26 -7.44 -7.87 -7.33
CA ILE A 26 -7.42 -6.41 -7.34
C ILE A 26 -7.96 -5.95 -8.68
N PHE A 27 -8.82 -4.93 -8.69
CA PHE A 27 -9.35 -4.37 -9.93
C PHE A 27 -9.57 -2.87 -9.84
N SER A 28 -9.59 -2.21 -11.00
CA SER A 28 -10.05 -0.83 -11.12
C SER A 28 -10.71 -0.57 -12.47
N LEU A 29 -11.58 0.44 -12.50
CA LEU A 29 -12.23 0.94 -13.70
C LEU A 29 -11.69 2.32 -14.04
N LEU A 30 -11.29 2.50 -15.30
CA LEU A 30 -10.80 3.76 -15.84
C LEU A 30 -11.69 4.20 -17.01
N PRO A 31 -11.84 5.52 -17.25
CA PRO A 31 -12.50 6.00 -18.45
C PRO A 31 -11.71 5.65 -19.71
N THR A 32 -12.39 5.51 -20.84
CA THR A 32 -11.77 5.21 -22.15
C THR A 32 -11.77 6.43 -23.06
N ASP A 33 -11.49 7.61 -22.52
CA ASP A 33 -11.54 8.88 -23.25
C ASP A 33 -10.29 9.08 -24.15
N GLY A 34 -9.81 8.04 -24.81
CA GLY A 34 -8.63 8.11 -25.66
C GLY A 34 -8.12 6.78 -26.16
N GLU A 35 -7.04 6.83 -26.94
CA GLU A 35 -6.42 5.65 -27.55
C GLU A 35 -5.66 4.75 -26.56
N ALA A 36 -5.29 5.27 -25.37
CA ALA A 36 -4.48 4.56 -24.39
C ALA A 36 -5.11 4.61 -22.98
N PRO A 37 -6.19 3.89 -22.71
CA PRO A 37 -6.94 3.97 -21.45
C PRO A 37 -6.12 3.58 -20.21
N PHE A 38 -5.03 2.87 -20.37
CA PHE A 38 -4.16 2.43 -19.28
C PHE A 38 -2.92 3.31 -19.05
N SER A 39 -2.71 4.34 -19.89
CA SER A 39 -1.59 5.30 -19.77
C SER A 39 -2.05 6.65 -19.21
N GLN A 40 -2.87 6.61 -18.16
CA GLN A 40 -3.39 7.79 -17.48
C GLN A 40 -3.08 7.74 -15.98
N PRO A 41 -3.06 8.90 -15.29
CA PRO A 41 -2.84 8.95 -13.85
C PRO A 41 -3.84 8.11 -13.06
N GLY A 42 -3.37 7.46 -11.98
CA GLY A 42 -4.21 6.63 -11.13
C GLY A 42 -5.40 7.34 -10.51
N ARG A 43 -5.35 8.67 -10.35
CA ARG A 43 -6.48 9.46 -9.85
C ARG A 43 -7.68 9.54 -10.79
N ASN A 44 -7.51 9.18 -12.06
CA ASN A 44 -8.60 9.10 -13.04
C ASN A 44 -9.46 7.84 -12.88
N GLN A 45 -9.12 6.94 -11.96
CA GLN A 45 -9.95 5.77 -11.64
C GLN A 45 -11.34 6.20 -11.19
N LEU A 46 -12.36 5.58 -11.76
CA LEU A 46 -13.77 5.79 -11.41
C LEU A 46 -14.20 4.87 -10.27
N ALA A 47 -13.58 3.70 -10.20
CA ALA A 47 -13.77 2.72 -9.14
C ALA A 47 -12.51 1.89 -8.95
N ALA A 48 -12.30 1.41 -7.73
CA ALA A 48 -11.29 0.39 -7.44
C ALA A 48 -11.81 -0.55 -6.36
N GLY A 49 -11.38 -1.81 -6.41
CA GLY A 49 -11.77 -2.78 -5.41
C GLY A 49 -10.74 -3.89 -5.26
N THR A 50 -10.83 -4.56 -4.12
CA THR A 50 -10.08 -5.78 -3.82
C THR A 50 -10.99 -6.84 -3.24
N ILE A 51 -10.69 -8.11 -3.51
CA ILE A 51 -11.34 -9.24 -2.86
C ILE A 51 -10.26 -10.05 -2.15
N VAL A 52 -10.43 -10.30 -0.86
CA VAL A 52 -9.53 -11.14 -0.05
C VAL A 52 -10.17 -12.50 0.14
N TYR A 53 -9.50 -13.55 -0.30
CA TYR A 53 -9.89 -14.96 -0.08
C TYR A 53 -9.13 -15.49 1.15
N GLY A 54 -9.61 -15.11 2.34
CA GLY A 54 -9.02 -15.43 3.64
C GLY A 54 -10.01 -16.18 4.52
N PRO A 55 -9.85 -16.11 5.86
CA PRO A 55 -10.80 -16.73 6.81
C PRO A 55 -12.25 -16.34 6.58
N ARG A 56 -12.47 -15.18 5.99
CA ARG A 56 -13.72 -14.76 5.35
C ARG A 56 -13.40 -14.16 3.98
N CYS A 57 -14.28 -14.36 3.02
CA CYS A 57 -14.18 -13.70 1.72
C CYS A 57 -14.75 -12.29 1.85
N GLN A 58 -13.87 -11.29 1.74
CA GLN A 58 -14.20 -9.88 1.94
C GLN A 58 -13.89 -9.08 0.68
N MET A 59 -14.82 -8.24 0.25
CA MET A 59 -14.60 -7.25 -0.82
C MET A 59 -14.53 -5.85 -0.23
N ILE A 60 -13.56 -5.09 -0.68
CA ILE A 60 -13.40 -3.66 -0.38
C ILE A 60 -13.58 -2.93 -1.72
N LEU A 61 -14.41 -1.90 -1.73
CA LEU A 61 -14.78 -1.16 -2.95
C LEU A 61 -14.79 0.34 -2.67
N THR A 62 -14.30 1.12 -3.61
CA THR A 62 -14.51 2.56 -3.66
C THR A 62 -15.05 3.00 -5.03
N LEU A 63 -15.96 3.96 -5.00
CA LEU A 63 -16.47 4.68 -6.17
C LEU A 63 -16.03 6.16 -6.13
N GLY A 64 -14.91 6.47 -5.45
CA GLY A 64 -14.38 7.83 -5.30
C GLY A 64 -15.07 8.67 -4.21
N ARG A 65 -15.85 8.04 -3.31
CA ARG A 65 -16.55 8.70 -2.20
C ARG A 65 -16.51 7.87 -0.92
N GLY A 66 -15.28 7.65 -0.42
CA GLY A 66 -15.04 6.77 0.71
C GLY A 66 -14.96 5.30 0.29
N THR A 67 -14.85 4.40 1.26
CA THR A 67 -14.71 2.95 1.05
C THR A 67 -15.90 2.20 1.64
N LEU A 68 -16.32 1.15 0.93
CA LEU A 68 -17.35 0.20 1.32
C LEU A 68 -16.70 -1.16 1.53
N THR A 69 -17.16 -1.89 2.54
CA THR A 69 -16.69 -3.24 2.84
C THR A 69 -17.88 -4.21 2.80
N PHE A 70 -17.67 -5.33 2.13
CA PHE A 70 -18.67 -6.38 1.96
C PHE A 70 -18.08 -7.72 2.39
N THR A 71 -18.87 -8.57 3.04
CA THR A 71 -18.51 -9.96 3.31
C THR A 71 -19.40 -10.89 2.51
N TYR A 72 -18.79 -11.87 1.84
CA TYR A 72 -19.54 -12.93 1.17
C TYR A 72 -20.22 -13.84 2.20
N THR A 73 -21.52 -13.98 2.08
CA THR A 73 -22.36 -14.77 2.98
C THR A 73 -22.94 -15.95 2.22
N PRO A 74 -22.44 -17.19 2.46
CA PRO A 74 -22.88 -18.39 1.72
C PRO A 74 -24.39 -18.64 1.78
N SER A 75 -25.00 -18.39 2.94
CA SER A 75 -26.45 -18.58 3.12
C SER A 75 -27.30 -17.62 2.28
N PHE A 76 -26.74 -16.47 1.93
CA PHE A 76 -27.37 -15.48 1.05
C PHE A 76 -26.93 -15.64 -0.40
N GLY A 77 -25.82 -16.32 -0.65
CA GLY A 77 -25.24 -16.52 -1.98
C GLY A 77 -24.65 -15.26 -2.61
N GLY A 78 -24.25 -14.27 -1.79
CA GLY A 78 -23.76 -12.97 -2.28
C GLY A 78 -22.99 -12.18 -1.24
N PHE A 79 -22.51 -11.01 -1.67
CA PHE A 79 -21.83 -10.05 -0.82
C PHE A 79 -22.85 -9.17 -0.09
N VAL A 80 -22.68 -9.07 1.22
CA VAL A 80 -23.51 -8.24 2.11
C VAL A 80 -22.62 -7.10 2.62
N GLU A 81 -23.10 -5.86 2.51
CA GLU A 81 -22.40 -4.67 3.01
C GLU A 81 -22.26 -4.75 4.53
N GLU A 82 -21.05 -4.53 5.01
CA GLU A 82 -20.77 -4.31 6.43
C GLU A 82 -21.02 -2.82 6.79
N ALA A 83 -20.99 -2.52 8.08
CA ALA A 83 -21.00 -1.11 8.48
C ALA A 83 -19.83 -0.36 7.82
N ARG A 84 -20.02 0.92 7.47
CA ARG A 84 -18.98 1.75 6.87
C ARG A 84 -17.69 1.65 7.66
N SER A 85 -16.58 1.40 6.97
CA SER A 85 -15.26 1.38 7.57
C SER A 85 -14.94 2.73 8.20
N ALA A 86 -14.40 2.71 9.41
CA ALA A 86 -13.81 3.91 9.99
C ALA A 86 -12.61 4.35 9.10
N PRO A 87 -12.29 5.65 9.06
CA PRO A 87 -11.08 6.10 8.39
C PRO A 87 -9.84 5.41 8.95
N ILE A 88 -8.84 5.19 8.10
CA ILE A 88 -7.52 4.69 8.52
C ILE A 88 -6.97 5.63 9.60
N PRO A 89 -6.57 5.13 10.79
CA PRO A 89 -5.93 5.97 11.80
C PRO A 89 -4.70 6.68 11.24
N GLU A 90 -4.59 7.98 11.43
CA GLU A 90 -3.46 8.78 10.94
C GLU A 90 -2.12 8.31 11.49
N LYS A 91 -2.11 7.87 12.76
CA LYS A 91 -0.93 7.37 13.48
C LYS A 91 -1.04 5.87 13.68
N THR A 92 0.10 5.19 13.59
CA THR A 92 0.17 3.74 13.80
C THR A 92 1.48 3.33 14.49
N SER A 93 1.48 2.15 15.08
CA SER A 93 2.67 1.44 15.58
C SER A 93 2.82 0.08 14.88
N GLU A 94 2.23 -0.08 13.71
CA GLU A 94 2.40 -1.29 12.89
C GLU A 94 3.02 -0.94 11.54
N PHE A 95 4.02 -1.73 11.13
CA PHE A 95 4.59 -1.64 9.78
C PHE A 95 4.73 -3.04 9.17
N ALA A 96 4.66 -3.11 7.85
CA ALA A 96 4.82 -4.35 7.09
C ALA A 96 5.88 -4.14 6.02
N ILE A 97 6.92 -4.96 6.07
CA ILE A 97 8.00 -4.96 5.08
C ILE A 97 8.64 -6.36 5.03
N ASN A 98 9.12 -6.78 3.85
CA ASN A 98 9.86 -8.02 3.75
C ASN A 98 11.31 -7.85 4.22
N ALA A 99 11.53 -8.06 5.51
CA ALA A 99 12.83 -7.88 6.16
C ALA A 99 13.97 -8.74 5.57
N SER A 100 13.67 -9.82 4.84
CA SER A 100 14.69 -10.62 4.15
C SER A 100 15.45 -9.84 3.07
N ASN A 101 14.91 -8.70 2.63
CA ASN A 101 15.52 -7.81 1.66
C ASN A 101 16.37 -6.69 2.30
N TYR A 102 16.49 -6.61 3.61
CA TYR A 102 17.15 -5.53 4.37
C TYR A 102 18.50 -5.09 3.76
N ARG A 103 19.38 -6.03 3.46
CA ARG A 103 20.73 -5.75 2.93
C ARG A 103 20.75 -5.13 1.52
N HIS A 104 19.60 -5.09 0.84
CA HIS A 104 19.47 -4.60 -0.54
C HIS A 104 18.75 -3.25 -0.63
N TRP A 105 18.16 -2.80 0.48
CA TRP A 105 17.48 -1.50 0.53
C TRP A 105 18.47 -0.35 0.54
N ASP A 106 18.00 0.81 0.10
CA ASP A 106 18.70 2.06 0.30
C ASP A 106 18.85 2.38 1.79
N GLU A 107 19.83 3.21 2.14
CA GLU A 107 20.16 3.51 3.52
C GLU A 107 18.98 4.14 4.28
N GLU A 108 18.23 4.99 3.63
CA GLU A 108 17.09 5.70 4.19
C GLU A 108 15.96 4.73 4.59
N VAL A 109 15.71 3.70 3.79
CA VAL A 109 14.71 2.66 4.10
C VAL A 109 15.18 1.82 5.29
N ARG A 110 16.47 1.43 5.32
CA ARG A 110 17.05 0.71 6.46
C ARG A 110 16.92 1.52 7.73
N LEU A 111 17.27 2.80 7.64
CA LEU A 111 17.21 3.75 8.74
C LEU A 111 15.80 3.85 9.34
N TYR A 112 14.77 3.97 8.50
CA TYR A 112 13.39 3.98 8.96
C TYR A 112 13.01 2.69 9.70
N VAL A 113 13.41 1.54 9.16
CA VAL A 113 13.12 0.24 9.79
C VAL A 113 13.87 0.09 11.10
N ASP A 114 15.16 0.46 11.16
CA ASP A 114 15.96 0.42 12.38
C ASP A 114 15.36 1.29 13.48
N ASP A 115 14.83 2.46 13.12
CA ASP A 115 14.13 3.33 14.05
C ASP A 115 12.84 2.74 14.60
N CYS A 116 12.11 1.98 13.79
CA CYS A 116 10.95 1.25 14.25
C CYS A 116 11.36 0.09 15.20
N LEU A 117 12.45 -0.61 14.88
CA LEU A 117 12.95 -1.75 15.66
C LEU A 117 13.63 -1.32 16.96
N ALA A 118 14.16 -0.11 17.03
CA ALA A 118 14.77 0.44 18.25
C ALA A 118 13.75 0.69 19.39
N GLY A 119 12.46 0.62 19.09
CA GLY A 119 11.39 0.66 20.09
C GLY A 119 11.29 1.97 20.86
N ALA A 120 10.85 1.88 22.11
CA ALA A 120 10.61 3.04 22.96
C ALA A 120 11.88 3.81 23.33
N GLU A 121 13.03 3.14 23.37
CA GLU A 121 14.33 3.76 23.68
C GLU A 121 14.98 4.40 22.43
N GLY A 122 14.45 4.10 21.24
CA GLY A 122 14.93 4.65 19.99
C GLY A 122 14.33 6.04 19.66
N PRO A 123 14.69 6.59 18.49
CA PRO A 123 14.28 7.95 18.12
C PRO A 123 12.76 8.09 17.90
N ARG A 124 12.04 6.97 17.80
CA ARG A 124 10.58 6.97 17.65
C ARG A 124 9.84 7.08 18.99
N GLY A 125 10.49 6.77 20.12
CA GLY A 125 9.95 6.87 21.47
C GLY A 125 8.73 5.97 21.74
N ARG A 126 8.56 4.88 20.97
CA ARG A 126 7.45 3.92 21.11
C ARG A 126 7.76 2.60 20.43
N GLU A 127 7.08 1.55 20.87
CA GLU A 127 7.16 0.22 20.28
C GLU A 127 6.43 0.16 18.93
N PHE A 128 7.00 -0.63 18.00
CA PHE A 128 6.41 -0.96 16.72
C PHE A 128 6.31 -2.47 16.54
N ASN A 129 5.22 -2.93 15.96
CA ASN A 129 5.03 -4.32 15.56
C ASN A 129 5.25 -4.47 14.05
N MET A 130 6.16 -5.36 13.65
CA MET A 130 6.31 -5.74 12.27
C MET A 130 5.25 -6.80 11.90
N ARG A 131 4.56 -6.57 10.78
CA ARG A 131 3.59 -7.49 10.18
C ARG A 131 3.99 -7.72 8.73
N TRP A 132 3.93 -8.96 8.26
CA TRP A 132 4.21 -9.30 6.87
C TRP A 132 3.43 -10.55 6.49
N THR A 133 2.48 -10.43 5.56
CA THR A 133 1.62 -11.53 5.09
C THR A 133 1.97 -12.00 3.69
N ALA A 134 2.84 -11.27 2.98
CA ALA A 134 3.19 -11.51 1.58
C ALA A 134 1.98 -11.49 0.60
N SER A 135 0.90 -10.80 0.97
CA SER A 135 -0.28 -10.57 0.14
C SER A 135 -0.70 -9.11 0.27
N LEU A 136 -0.75 -8.39 -0.85
CA LEU A 136 -1.09 -6.97 -0.89
C LEU A 136 -2.54 -6.73 -0.42
N VAL A 137 -3.47 -7.59 -0.86
CA VAL A 137 -4.89 -7.49 -0.45
C VAL A 137 -5.08 -7.76 1.05
N ALA A 138 -4.32 -8.68 1.63
CA ALA A 138 -4.39 -8.97 3.07
C ALA A 138 -3.82 -7.81 3.89
N GLU A 139 -2.70 -7.22 3.46
CA GLU A 139 -2.11 -6.04 4.09
C GLU A 139 -3.05 -4.82 4.00
N LEU A 140 -3.68 -4.60 2.84
CA LEU A 140 -4.68 -3.55 2.67
C LEU A 140 -5.85 -3.74 3.65
N SER A 141 -6.43 -4.94 3.71
CA SER A 141 -7.55 -5.26 4.61
C SER A 141 -7.17 -5.01 6.08
N ARG A 142 -5.96 -5.42 6.50
CA ARG A 142 -5.45 -5.18 7.85
C ARG A 142 -5.30 -3.69 8.14
N ILE A 143 -4.71 -2.93 7.21
CA ILE A 143 -4.46 -1.49 7.38
C ILE A 143 -5.77 -0.70 7.44
N LEU A 144 -6.75 -1.04 6.62
CA LEU A 144 -8.09 -0.44 6.68
C LEU A 144 -8.77 -0.69 8.03
N ALA A 145 -8.58 -1.87 8.62
CA ALA A 145 -9.21 -2.23 9.88
C ALA A 145 -8.50 -1.63 11.11
N ARG A 146 -7.18 -1.44 11.10
CA ARG A 146 -6.38 -1.18 12.32
C ARG A 146 -5.38 -0.04 12.17
N GLY A 147 -5.19 0.50 10.98
CA GLY A 147 -4.02 1.30 10.65
C GLY A 147 -2.79 0.45 10.40
N GLY A 148 -1.70 1.11 10.07
CA GLY A 148 -0.45 0.48 9.71
C GLY A 148 0.17 1.17 8.51
N VAL A 149 1.41 0.81 8.21
CA VAL A 149 2.06 1.19 6.96
C VAL A 149 2.66 -0.05 6.28
N PHE A 150 2.42 -0.17 5.00
CA PHE A 150 3.02 -1.18 4.14
C PHE A 150 4.13 -0.54 3.32
N LEU A 151 5.28 -1.24 3.24
CA LEU A 151 6.43 -0.81 2.45
C LEU A 151 6.87 -1.93 1.52
N TYR A 152 6.91 -1.62 0.24
CA TYR A 152 7.58 -2.45 -0.75
C TYR A 152 8.51 -1.58 -1.60
N PRO A 153 9.69 -1.19 -1.05
CA PRO A 153 10.62 -0.30 -1.71
C PRO A 153 11.27 -0.96 -2.93
N ALA A 154 11.86 -0.15 -3.78
CA ALA A 154 12.88 -0.59 -4.71
C ALA A 154 14.10 -1.15 -3.96
N ASP A 155 14.94 -1.90 -4.63
CA ASP A 155 16.21 -2.35 -4.06
C ASP A 155 17.34 -2.39 -5.12
N ALA A 156 18.57 -2.51 -4.65
CA ALA A 156 19.77 -2.43 -5.50
C ALA A 156 19.87 -3.53 -6.56
N ARG A 157 19.08 -4.61 -6.45
CA ARG A 157 19.11 -5.72 -7.41
C ARG A 157 18.43 -5.33 -8.73
N ARG A 158 19.08 -5.65 -9.84
CA ARG A 158 18.61 -5.28 -11.19
C ARG A 158 17.12 -5.53 -11.44
N PRO A 159 16.52 -6.69 -11.08
CA PRO A 159 15.10 -6.92 -11.34
C PRO A 159 14.13 -6.07 -10.52
N TYR A 160 14.62 -5.38 -9.48
CA TYR A 160 13.79 -4.69 -8.48
C TYR A 160 14.12 -3.21 -8.29
N ARG A 161 14.97 -2.64 -9.16
CA ARG A 161 15.33 -1.19 -9.14
C ARG A 161 14.13 -0.29 -9.33
N ASP A 162 13.16 -0.75 -10.11
CA ASP A 162 11.92 -0.02 -10.39
C ASP A 162 10.76 -0.49 -9.48
N GLY A 163 11.09 -1.12 -8.35
CA GLY A 163 10.10 -1.72 -7.46
C GLY A 163 9.68 -3.13 -7.88
N ARG A 164 8.62 -3.63 -7.26
CA ARG A 164 8.14 -5.01 -7.46
C ARG A 164 6.70 -5.08 -7.92
N LEU A 165 5.85 -4.20 -7.38
CA LEU A 165 4.42 -4.18 -7.66
C LEU A 165 4.16 -3.51 -9.01
N ARG A 166 3.07 -3.91 -9.65
CA ARG A 166 2.62 -3.31 -10.91
C ARG A 166 1.85 -2.02 -10.60
N GLN A 167 2.24 -0.94 -11.26
CA GLN A 167 1.60 0.35 -11.02
C GLN A 167 0.12 0.31 -11.38
N LEU A 168 -0.23 -0.20 -12.57
CA LEU A 168 -1.58 -0.11 -13.12
C LEU A 168 -2.63 -0.89 -12.34
N TYR A 169 -2.36 -2.17 -12.03
CA TYR A 169 -3.38 -3.10 -11.55
C TYR A 169 -3.15 -3.62 -10.12
N GLU A 170 -2.09 -3.12 -9.43
CA GLU A 170 -1.84 -3.37 -8.00
C GLU A 170 -1.75 -2.03 -7.25
N ALA A 171 -0.74 -1.18 -7.49
CA ALA A 171 -0.48 0.02 -6.72
C ALA A 171 -1.56 1.10 -6.88
N ASN A 172 -1.97 1.42 -8.11
CA ASN A 172 -3.00 2.44 -8.34
C ASN A 172 -4.35 2.10 -7.71
N PRO A 173 -4.93 0.89 -7.89
CA PRO A 173 -6.19 0.53 -7.23
C PRO A 173 -6.11 0.60 -5.71
N VAL A 174 -5.03 0.06 -5.12
CA VAL A 174 -4.82 0.08 -3.67
C VAL A 174 -4.65 1.50 -3.16
N ALA A 175 -3.85 2.34 -3.85
CA ALA A 175 -3.69 3.75 -3.51
C ALA A 175 -5.02 4.51 -3.51
N PHE A 176 -5.86 4.27 -4.53
CA PHE A 176 -7.17 4.91 -4.61
C PHE A 176 -8.07 4.51 -3.46
N ILE A 177 -8.13 3.23 -3.09
CA ILE A 177 -8.88 2.75 -1.93
C ILE A 177 -8.34 3.40 -0.64
N VAL A 178 -7.03 3.42 -0.44
CA VAL A 178 -6.38 3.95 0.77
C VAL A 178 -6.63 5.44 0.94
N GLU A 179 -6.51 6.25 -0.12
CA GLU A 179 -6.78 7.68 -0.05
C GLU A 179 -8.26 7.97 0.23
N GLN A 180 -9.17 7.20 -0.36
CA GLN A 180 -10.60 7.29 -0.06
C GLN A 180 -10.96 6.87 1.37
N ALA A 181 -10.09 6.09 2.02
CA ALA A 181 -10.21 5.73 3.43
C ALA A 181 -9.46 6.69 4.38
N GLY A 182 -8.93 7.83 3.90
CA GLY A 182 -8.23 8.82 4.72
C GLY A 182 -6.76 8.49 5.02
N GLY A 183 -6.18 7.48 4.35
CA GLY A 183 -4.77 7.18 4.38
C GLY A 183 -3.98 7.94 3.31
N ALA A 184 -2.74 7.53 3.08
CA ALA A 184 -1.87 8.08 2.03
C ALA A 184 -1.13 6.97 1.29
N ALA A 185 -0.67 7.29 0.05
CA ALA A 185 0.08 6.36 -0.78
C ALA A 185 1.14 7.10 -1.63
N THR A 186 2.34 6.51 -1.75
CA THR A 186 3.47 7.10 -2.48
C THR A 186 4.37 6.03 -3.10
N ASP A 187 5.13 6.41 -4.13
CA ASP A 187 6.26 5.63 -4.64
C ASP A 187 7.55 5.85 -3.80
N GLY A 188 7.44 6.65 -2.74
CA GLY A 188 8.55 7.11 -1.90
C GLY A 188 8.91 8.58 -2.14
N ILE A 189 8.64 9.11 -3.33
CA ILE A 189 8.96 10.48 -3.74
C ILE A 189 7.69 11.23 -4.15
N ARG A 190 6.82 10.59 -4.93
CA ARG A 190 5.61 11.19 -5.53
C ARG A 190 4.36 10.51 -5.02
N HIS A 191 3.25 11.21 -5.01
CA HIS A 191 1.95 10.57 -4.86
C HIS A 191 1.69 9.62 -6.03
N ILE A 192 1.44 8.35 -5.72
CA ILE A 192 1.34 7.30 -6.74
C ILE A 192 0.21 7.57 -7.74
N LEU A 193 -0.91 8.13 -7.29
CA LEU A 193 -2.06 8.44 -8.13
C LEU A 193 -1.83 9.59 -9.12
N ASP A 194 -0.78 10.41 -8.92
CA ASP A 194 -0.45 11.52 -9.83
C ASP A 194 0.39 11.07 -11.03
N THR A 195 0.84 9.82 -11.03
CA THR A 195 1.71 9.27 -12.06
C THR A 195 0.95 8.33 -12.99
N ALA A 196 1.23 8.43 -14.29
CA ALA A 196 0.71 7.53 -15.31
C ALA A 196 1.73 6.41 -15.60
N PRO A 197 1.31 5.14 -15.70
CA PRO A 197 2.22 4.07 -16.12
C PRO A 197 2.57 4.23 -17.60
N ALA A 198 3.87 4.11 -17.92
CA ALA A 198 4.35 4.16 -19.30
C ALA A 198 4.09 2.85 -20.07
N THR A 199 3.95 1.73 -19.35
CA THR A 199 3.64 0.42 -19.93
C THR A 199 2.67 -0.34 -19.03
N LEU A 200 1.93 -1.31 -19.60
CA LEU A 200 0.94 -2.12 -18.84
C LEU A 200 1.53 -2.83 -17.62
N HIS A 201 2.78 -3.25 -17.70
CA HIS A 201 3.43 -4.01 -16.64
C HIS A 201 4.51 -3.21 -15.91
N GLN A 202 4.48 -1.88 -16.02
CA GLN A 202 5.40 -1.02 -15.28
C GLN A 202 5.36 -1.34 -13.79
N ARG A 203 6.54 -1.48 -13.21
CA ARG A 203 6.70 -1.68 -11.76
C ARG A 203 6.89 -0.34 -11.07
N THR A 204 6.60 -0.33 -9.78
CA THR A 204 6.80 0.83 -8.92
C THR A 204 7.16 0.38 -7.50
N PRO A 205 8.00 1.12 -6.78
CA PRO A 205 8.04 1.05 -5.33
C PRO A 205 6.67 1.49 -4.78
N PHE A 206 6.29 0.97 -3.62
CA PHE A 206 4.99 1.30 -3.08
C PHE A 206 4.99 1.36 -1.56
N VAL A 207 4.50 2.47 -1.03
CA VAL A 207 4.27 2.70 0.40
C VAL A 207 2.86 3.22 0.57
N PHE A 208 2.08 2.63 1.47
CA PHE A 208 0.72 3.10 1.76
C PHE A 208 0.29 2.79 3.18
N GLY A 209 -0.71 3.51 3.66
CA GLY A 209 -1.35 3.29 4.95
C GLY A 209 -1.61 4.55 5.73
N SER A 210 -1.36 4.52 7.04
CA SER A 210 -1.53 5.64 7.97
C SER A 210 -0.72 6.86 7.52
N ALA A 211 -1.40 7.98 7.29
CA ALA A 211 -0.85 9.14 6.59
C ALA A 211 0.44 9.67 7.23
N HIS A 212 0.52 9.74 8.56
CA HIS A 212 1.72 10.23 9.27
C HIS A 212 2.95 9.33 9.01
N GLU A 213 2.78 8.02 8.91
CA GLU A 213 3.91 7.13 8.65
C GLU A 213 4.34 7.17 7.18
N VAL A 214 3.38 7.25 6.26
CA VAL A 214 3.67 7.42 4.83
C VAL A 214 4.43 8.71 4.56
N GLN A 215 3.99 9.84 5.15
CA GLN A 215 4.69 11.12 5.07
C GLN A 215 6.08 11.06 5.70
N ARG A 216 6.21 10.36 6.83
CA ARG A 216 7.50 10.19 7.49
C ARG A 216 8.50 9.45 6.62
N ILE A 217 8.10 8.33 6.00
CA ILE A 217 8.96 7.58 5.08
C ILE A 217 9.37 8.44 3.88
N ALA A 218 8.44 9.17 3.28
CA ALA A 218 8.75 10.10 2.19
C ALA A 218 9.81 11.14 2.62
N ARG A 219 9.74 11.65 3.85
CA ARG A 219 10.78 12.56 4.40
C ARG A 219 12.13 11.88 4.56
N TYR A 220 12.21 10.62 5.01
CA TYR A 220 13.49 9.89 5.08
C TYR A 220 14.14 9.79 3.71
N LEU A 221 13.33 9.61 2.65
CA LEU A 221 13.81 9.43 1.28
C LEU A 221 14.14 10.75 0.56
N THR A 222 13.56 11.88 0.98
CA THR A 222 13.67 13.15 0.24
C THR A 222 14.38 14.25 1.00
N ASP A 223 14.52 14.13 2.32
CA ASP A 223 15.08 15.17 3.18
C ASP A 223 16.32 14.67 3.94
N PRO A 224 17.54 15.01 3.48
CA PRO A 224 18.77 14.64 4.17
C PRO A 224 18.85 15.18 5.62
N SER A 225 18.13 16.25 5.95
CA SER A 225 18.08 16.79 7.31
C SER A 225 17.35 15.88 8.29
N ALA A 226 16.38 15.11 7.83
CA ALA A 226 15.68 14.12 8.65
C ALA A 226 16.63 13.03 9.18
N ILE A 227 17.71 12.74 8.45
CA ILE A 227 18.81 11.86 8.87
C ILE A 227 19.71 12.57 9.88
N GLY A 228 19.99 13.86 9.67
CA GLY A 228 20.83 14.69 10.55
C GLY A 228 20.24 14.90 11.94
N GLU A 229 18.94 14.99 12.08
CA GLU A 229 18.24 15.10 13.37
C GLU A 229 18.47 13.91 14.32
N ARG A 230 18.97 12.78 13.80
CA ARG A 230 19.33 11.57 14.57
C ARG A 230 20.76 11.60 15.10
N SER A 231 21.59 12.54 14.66
CA SER A 231 22.95 12.64 15.15
C SER A 231 22.95 12.90 16.66
N PRO A 232 23.75 12.19 17.47
CA PRO A 232 23.93 12.50 18.89
C PRO A 232 24.35 13.94 19.16
N LEU A 233 24.91 14.63 18.13
CA LEU A 233 25.30 16.03 18.21
C LEU A 233 24.11 17.00 18.17
N PHE A 234 22.97 16.54 17.62
CA PHE A 234 21.71 17.31 17.51
C PHE A 234 20.56 16.67 18.29
N GLY A 235 20.82 15.55 19.00
CA GLY A 235 19.86 14.87 19.84
C GLY A 235 19.36 15.75 20.98
N ARG A 236 18.06 15.72 21.23
CA ARG A 236 17.28 16.48 22.21
C ARG A 236 18.08 16.86 23.44
N ARG A 237 18.26 18.17 23.64
CA ARG A 237 18.39 18.71 24.99
C ARG A 237 16.98 18.61 25.61
N SER A 238 16.88 17.77 26.65
CA SER A 238 15.72 17.60 27.53
C SER A 238 15.16 18.94 28.01
#